data_c908ecbd5688bab0d700f0537879fdb0
#
_entry.id   c908ecbd5688bab0d700f0537879fdb0
#
_cell.length_a   1.000
_cell.length_b   1.000
_cell.length_c   1.000
_cell.angle_alpha   90.00
_cell.angle_beta   90.00
_cell.angle_gamma   90.00
#
_symmetry.space_group_name_H-M   'P 1'
#
loop_
_entity.id
_entity.type
_entity.pdbx_description
1 polymer ?
#
loop_
_entity_poly.entity_id
_entity_poly.type
_entity_poly.pdbx_seq_one_letter_code
_entity_poly.pdbx_strand_id
1 'polypeptide(L)'
;MPKTIIPLTLINLNDDGFHLLVEIVVYRENHLVVLDTGASRSVFDIAFTDQFALKPSTDDDLVADENFATTLFSTSNTVIATFPQLKIGRMVLSEYAAVALDLTSVNEAYEQLGHPKVAGILGGDILFKHSAKIDYKRLKLTLSY
;
A
#
# COMPACT_ATOMS: atom_id res chain seq x y z
N MET A 1 5.73 23.07 5.58
CA MET A 1 4.94 22.00 4.97
C MET A 1 4.08 21.31 6.01
N PRO A 2 2.81 21.08 5.71
CA PRO A 2 1.98 20.30 6.62
C PRO A 2 2.53 18.88 6.83
N LYS A 3 2.26 18.37 7.99
CA LYS A 3 2.68 17.01 8.36
C LYS A 3 1.50 16.27 8.96
N THR A 4 1.48 14.97 8.75
CA THR A 4 0.52 14.10 9.39
C THR A 4 1.26 12.98 10.10
N ILE A 5 0.76 12.60 11.27
CA ILE A 5 1.34 11.54 12.09
C ILE A 5 0.31 10.42 12.18
N ILE A 6 0.70 9.22 11.79
CA ILE A 6 -0.20 8.07 11.73
C ILE A 6 0.32 7.00 12.69
N PRO A 7 -0.53 6.46 13.56
CA PRO A 7 -0.13 5.33 14.40
C PRO A 7 0.20 4.10 13.57
N LEU A 8 1.19 3.34 13.98
CA LEU A 8 1.57 2.09 13.35
C LEU A 8 1.18 0.92 14.25
N THR A 9 0.80 -0.19 13.62
CA THR A 9 0.55 -1.45 14.31
C THR A 9 1.73 -2.37 14.05
N LEU A 10 2.38 -2.82 15.13
CA LEU A 10 3.47 -3.78 15.03
C LEU A 10 2.89 -5.19 15.12
N ILE A 11 3.18 -6.03 14.13
CA ILE A 11 2.80 -7.43 14.18
C ILE A 11 4.03 -8.30 14.31
N ASN A 12 3.89 -9.35 15.10
CA ASN A 12 4.95 -10.32 15.37
C ASN A 12 4.70 -11.56 14.52
N LEU A 13 5.70 -11.98 13.75
CA LEU A 13 5.62 -13.12 12.85
C LEU A 13 6.21 -14.35 13.55
N ASN A 14 5.56 -14.79 14.64
CA ASN A 14 6.00 -15.95 15.44
C ASN A 14 7.44 -15.83 15.94
N ASP A 15 7.80 -14.64 16.42
CA ASP A 15 9.15 -14.31 16.88
C ASP A 15 10.25 -14.44 15.81
N ASP A 16 9.85 -14.57 14.54
CA ASP A 16 10.78 -14.65 13.41
C ASP A 16 10.94 -13.32 12.71
N GLY A 17 10.40 -12.25 13.25
CA GLY A 17 10.49 -10.91 12.69
C GLY A 17 9.23 -10.12 12.94
N PHE A 18 9.24 -8.88 12.45
CA PHE A 18 8.15 -7.95 12.72
C PHE A 18 7.81 -7.18 11.46
N HIS A 19 6.52 -6.94 11.26
CA HIS A 19 6.06 -6.01 10.23
C HIS A 19 5.31 -4.84 10.87
N LEU A 20 5.33 -3.71 10.20
CA LEU A 20 4.53 -2.54 10.58
C LEU A 20 3.35 -2.41 9.62
N LEU A 21 2.17 -2.21 10.19
CA LEU A 21 0.97 -1.94 9.42
C LEU A 21 0.53 -0.49 9.65
N VAL A 22 0.02 0.13 8.60
CA VAL A 22 -0.49 1.49 8.66
C VAL A 22 -1.91 1.53 8.10
N GLU A 23 -2.76 2.35 8.70
CA GLU A 23 -4.14 2.50 8.27
C GLU A 23 -4.25 3.52 7.16
N ILE A 24 -5.02 3.18 6.13
CA ILE A 24 -5.40 4.09 5.07
C ILE A 24 -6.92 4.18 5.02
N VAL A 25 -7.44 5.22 4.39
CA VAL A 25 -8.88 5.40 4.22
C VAL A 25 -9.20 5.51 2.73
N VAL A 26 -10.11 4.65 2.27
CA VAL A 26 -10.64 4.65 0.91
C VAL A 26 -12.16 4.57 1.00
N TYR A 27 -12.84 5.52 0.36
CA TYR A 27 -14.32 5.60 0.42
C TYR A 27 -14.85 5.59 1.86
N ARG A 28 -14.18 6.34 2.75
CA ARG A 28 -14.55 6.47 4.17
C ARG A 28 -14.41 5.18 4.98
N GLU A 29 -13.77 4.17 4.41
CA GLU A 29 -13.50 2.92 5.11
C GLU A 29 -12.02 2.80 5.42
N ASN A 30 -11.72 2.28 6.60
CA ASN A 30 -10.36 2.07 7.07
C ASN A 30 -9.84 0.71 6.61
N HIS A 31 -8.62 0.70 6.09
CA HIS A 31 -7.95 -0.51 5.64
C HIS A 31 -6.51 -0.49 6.12
N LEU A 32 -5.92 -1.67 6.31
CA LEU A 32 -4.52 -1.79 6.70
C LEU A 32 -3.66 -2.13 5.50
N VAL A 33 -2.47 -1.52 5.45
CA VAL A 33 -1.45 -1.86 4.46
C VAL A 33 -0.13 -2.11 5.19
N VAL A 34 0.73 -2.92 4.59
CA VAL A 34 2.06 -3.18 5.13
C VAL A 34 2.96 -1.98 4.79
N LEU A 35 3.69 -1.47 5.77
CA LEU A 35 4.69 -0.44 5.56
C LEU A 35 6.00 -1.14 5.18
N ASP A 36 6.44 -0.97 3.92
CA ASP A 36 7.60 -1.70 3.41
C ASP A 36 8.55 -0.76 2.65
N THR A 37 9.63 -0.35 3.32
CA THR A 37 10.64 0.51 2.72
C THR A 37 11.43 -0.19 1.62
N GLY A 38 11.41 -1.52 1.59
CA GLY A 38 12.06 -2.31 0.55
C GLY A 38 11.26 -2.43 -0.74
N ALA A 39 9.97 -2.09 -0.71
CA ALA A 39 9.16 -2.04 -1.91
C ALA A 39 9.37 -0.69 -2.60
N SER A 40 9.83 -0.69 -3.84
CA SER A 40 10.07 0.56 -4.56
C SER A 40 8.77 1.29 -4.89
N ARG A 41 7.68 0.56 -5.01
CA ARG A 41 6.38 1.09 -5.38
C ARG A 41 5.30 0.46 -4.52
N SER A 42 4.29 1.28 -4.18
CA SER A 42 3.11 0.78 -3.45
C SER A 42 2.27 -0.10 -4.36
N VAL A 43 1.78 -1.20 -3.81
CA VAL A 43 0.94 -2.15 -4.56
C VAL A 43 -0.28 -2.49 -3.72
N PHE A 44 -1.38 -2.84 -4.39
CA PHE A 44 -2.63 -3.17 -3.73
C PHE A 44 -3.14 -4.52 -4.24
N ASP A 45 -3.84 -5.23 -3.38
CA ASP A 45 -4.41 -6.52 -3.73
C ASP A 45 -5.48 -6.33 -4.82
N ILE A 46 -5.46 -7.18 -5.83
CA ILE A 46 -6.42 -7.12 -6.94
C ILE A 46 -7.86 -7.17 -6.42
N ALA A 47 -8.13 -8.03 -5.45
CA ALA A 47 -9.46 -8.14 -4.87
C ALA A 47 -9.91 -6.82 -4.22
N PHE A 48 -8.97 -6.09 -3.60
CA PHE A 48 -9.25 -4.79 -3.01
C PHE A 48 -9.50 -3.74 -4.09
N THR A 49 -8.68 -3.70 -5.14
CA THR A 49 -8.86 -2.73 -6.22
C THR A 49 -10.14 -2.99 -7.01
N ASP A 50 -10.59 -4.24 -7.11
CA ASP A 50 -11.87 -4.56 -7.75
C ASP A 50 -13.05 -3.91 -7.02
N GLN A 51 -12.96 -3.73 -5.72
CA GLN A 51 -14.03 -3.14 -4.91
C GLN A 51 -13.89 -1.62 -4.78
N PHE A 52 -12.67 -1.09 -4.70
CA PHE A 52 -12.43 0.26 -4.22
C PHE A 52 -11.72 1.18 -5.20
N ALA A 53 -11.36 0.71 -6.39
CA ALA A 53 -10.63 1.51 -7.35
C ALA A 53 -11.28 1.52 -8.72
N LEU A 54 -11.02 2.58 -9.48
CA LEU A 54 -11.38 2.65 -10.89
C LEU A 54 -10.26 2.02 -11.71
N LYS A 55 -10.61 1.10 -12.61
CA LYS A 55 -9.63 0.49 -13.50
C LYS A 55 -9.50 1.30 -14.78
N PRO A 56 -8.35 1.22 -15.46
CA PRO A 56 -8.20 1.87 -16.75
C PRO A 56 -9.20 1.29 -17.74
N SER A 57 -9.68 2.13 -18.65
CA SER A 57 -10.65 1.74 -19.66
C SER A 57 -10.01 1.19 -20.93
N THR A 58 -8.69 1.29 -21.07
CA THR A 58 -7.95 0.89 -22.27
C THR A 58 -6.70 0.10 -21.90
N ASP A 59 -6.29 -0.79 -22.82
CA ASP A 59 -5.06 -1.54 -22.64
C ASP A 59 -3.81 -0.66 -22.68
N ASP A 60 -3.90 0.48 -23.35
CA ASP A 60 -2.77 1.41 -23.46
C ASP A 60 -2.34 1.95 -22.10
N ASP A 61 -3.28 2.18 -21.21
CA ASP A 61 -2.99 2.64 -19.85
C ASP A 61 -2.24 1.57 -19.06
N LEU A 62 -2.54 0.31 -19.33
CA LEU A 62 -1.85 -0.81 -18.69
C LEU A 62 -0.42 -0.94 -19.17
N VAL A 63 -0.20 -0.75 -20.46
CA VAL A 63 1.12 -0.88 -21.07
C VAL A 63 2.09 0.17 -20.56
N ALA A 64 1.62 1.41 -20.36
CA ALA A 64 2.48 2.50 -19.90
C ALA A 64 3.11 2.22 -18.54
N ASP A 65 2.41 1.54 -17.64
CA ASP A 65 2.87 1.26 -16.29
C ASP A 65 3.40 -0.15 -16.10
N GLU A 66 3.15 -1.04 -17.03
CA GLU A 66 3.61 -2.41 -16.97
C GLU A 66 5.13 -2.49 -16.89
N ASN A 67 5.83 -1.65 -17.63
CA ASN A 67 7.30 -1.60 -17.62
C ASN A 67 7.85 -1.25 -16.24
N PHE A 68 7.11 -0.49 -15.48
CA PHE A 68 7.49 -0.09 -14.14
C PHE A 68 7.42 -1.28 -13.18
N ALA A 69 6.34 -2.02 -13.26
CA ALA A 69 6.09 -3.15 -12.37
C ALA A 69 7.01 -4.32 -12.68
N THR A 70 7.29 -4.58 -13.95
CA THR A 70 8.12 -5.72 -14.37
C THR A 70 9.56 -5.60 -13.94
N THR A 71 10.03 -4.41 -13.59
CA THR A 71 11.39 -4.21 -13.11
C THR A 71 11.67 -4.99 -11.83
N LEU A 72 10.66 -5.14 -10.97
CA LEU A 72 10.83 -5.78 -9.67
C LEU A 72 9.95 -7.01 -9.48
N PHE A 73 8.80 -7.05 -10.08
CA PHE A 73 7.80 -8.07 -9.78
C PHE A 73 7.62 -9.10 -10.87
N SER A 74 8.35 -9.10 -11.90
CA SER A 74 8.32 -10.09 -13.00
C SER A 74 6.98 -10.83 -13.14
N THR A 75 5.87 -10.11 -13.11
CA THR A 75 4.54 -10.67 -13.22
C THR A 75 3.85 -10.14 -14.46
N SER A 76 3.19 -11.05 -15.19
CA SER A 76 2.39 -10.70 -16.36
C SER A 76 0.98 -10.24 -15.99
N ASN A 77 0.61 -10.30 -14.70
CA ASN A 77 -0.75 -10.01 -14.24
C ASN A 77 -0.88 -8.69 -13.52
N THR A 78 0.00 -7.74 -13.86
CA THR A 78 -0.04 -6.40 -13.28
C THR A 78 -1.19 -5.60 -13.88
N VAL A 79 -1.99 -4.99 -13.01
CA VAL A 79 -3.13 -4.15 -13.38
C VAL A 79 -2.92 -2.78 -12.76
N ILE A 80 -3.28 -1.73 -13.51
CA ILE A 80 -3.30 -0.38 -12.95
C ILE A 80 -4.72 -0.05 -12.52
N ALA A 81 -4.84 0.46 -11.31
CA ALA A 81 -6.13 0.84 -10.75
C ALA A 81 -5.98 2.22 -10.11
N THR A 82 -6.96 3.08 -10.31
CA THR A 82 -6.92 4.45 -9.79
C THR A 82 -7.89 4.61 -8.64
N PHE A 83 -7.38 5.08 -7.51
CA PHE A 83 -8.21 5.47 -6.39
C PHE A 83 -8.56 6.95 -6.54
N PRO A 84 -9.85 7.32 -6.61
CA PRO A 84 -10.23 8.73 -6.68
C PRO A 84 -9.68 9.52 -5.49
N GLN A 85 -9.74 8.94 -4.30
CA GLN A 85 -9.13 9.50 -3.10
C GLN A 85 -8.54 8.39 -2.24
N LEU A 86 -7.28 8.56 -1.88
CA LEU A 86 -6.61 7.70 -0.92
C LEU A 86 -6.10 8.60 0.20
N LYS A 87 -6.55 8.36 1.43
CA LYS A 87 -6.11 9.16 2.57
C LYS A 87 -5.16 8.37 3.45
N ILE A 88 -4.10 9.01 3.85
CA ILE A 88 -3.14 8.47 4.83
C ILE A 88 -3.00 9.54 5.90
N GLY A 89 -3.64 9.32 7.05
CA GLY A 89 -3.77 10.37 8.05
C GLY A 89 -4.56 11.55 7.49
N ARG A 90 -3.99 12.74 7.54
CA ARG A 90 -4.60 13.95 6.97
C ARG A 90 -4.25 14.16 5.50
N MET A 91 -3.26 13.44 4.99
CA MET A 91 -2.84 13.58 3.61
C MET A 91 -3.84 12.92 2.68
N VAL A 92 -4.22 13.63 1.63
CA VAL A 92 -5.15 13.12 0.61
C VAL A 92 -4.40 13.03 -0.71
N LEU A 93 -4.37 11.83 -1.28
CA LEU A 93 -3.87 11.62 -2.63
C LEU A 93 -5.08 11.49 -3.55
N SER A 94 -5.22 12.46 -4.47
CA SER A 94 -6.31 12.46 -5.44
C SER A 94 -5.90 11.74 -6.71
N GLU A 95 -6.80 10.92 -7.23
CA GLU A 95 -6.58 10.18 -8.47
C GLU A 95 -5.24 9.43 -8.45
N TYR A 96 -5.02 8.67 -7.38
CA TYR A 96 -3.78 7.94 -7.21
C TYR A 96 -3.80 6.65 -8.05
N ALA A 97 -2.91 6.59 -9.04
CA ALA A 97 -2.76 5.40 -9.90
C ALA A 97 -1.87 4.39 -9.19
N ALA A 98 -2.43 3.25 -8.86
CA ALA A 98 -1.75 2.21 -8.10
C ALA A 98 -1.54 0.96 -8.95
N VAL A 99 -0.49 0.22 -8.63
CA VAL A 99 -0.26 -1.11 -9.19
C VAL A 99 -1.05 -2.12 -8.36
N ALA A 100 -1.79 -2.98 -9.03
CA ALA A 100 -2.54 -4.05 -8.38
C ALA A 100 -1.89 -5.41 -8.68
N LEU A 101 -1.70 -6.19 -7.65
CA LEU A 101 -1.14 -7.53 -7.71
C LEU A 101 -1.98 -8.47 -6.87
N ASP A 102 -1.84 -9.77 -7.11
CA ASP A 102 -2.48 -10.77 -6.25
C ASP A 102 -1.67 -10.93 -4.96
N LEU A 103 -2.24 -10.49 -3.86
CA LEU A 103 -1.62 -10.60 -2.53
C LEU A 103 -2.24 -11.72 -1.68
N THR A 104 -2.89 -12.68 -2.32
CA THR A 104 -3.54 -13.80 -1.61
C THR A 104 -2.55 -14.53 -0.70
N SER A 105 -1.34 -14.80 -1.17
CA SER A 105 -0.34 -15.51 -0.38
C SER A 105 0.08 -14.75 0.86
N VAL A 106 0.19 -13.42 0.77
CA VAL A 106 0.51 -12.56 1.92
C VAL A 106 -0.61 -12.66 2.96
N ASN A 107 -1.86 -12.52 2.52
CA ASN A 107 -3.01 -12.55 3.41
C ASN A 107 -3.24 -13.93 4.02
N GLU A 108 -2.97 -15.01 3.28
CA GLU A 108 -3.02 -16.35 3.84
C GLU A 108 -1.98 -16.55 4.94
N ALA A 109 -0.75 -16.08 4.71
CA ALA A 109 0.30 -16.17 5.73
C ALA A 109 -0.09 -15.38 6.99
N TYR A 110 -0.63 -14.18 6.83
CA TYR A 110 -1.07 -13.38 7.97
C TYR A 110 -2.23 -14.05 8.72
N GLU A 111 -3.19 -14.60 8.00
CA GLU A 111 -4.31 -15.30 8.61
C GLU A 111 -3.85 -16.48 9.45
N GLN A 112 -2.90 -17.27 8.96
CA GLN A 112 -2.35 -18.41 9.70
C GLN A 112 -1.67 -17.99 11.00
N LEU A 113 -1.14 -16.75 11.05
CA LEU A 113 -0.50 -16.21 12.24
C LEU A 113 -1.46 -15.41 13.12
N GLY A 114 -2.74 -15.37 12.77
CA GLY A 114 -3.74 -14.62 13.56
C GLY A 114 -3.72 -13.13 13.33
N HIS A 115 -3.14 -12.66 12.24
CA HIS A 115 -3.05 -11.23 11.93
C HIS A 115 -4.13 -10.79 10.96
N PRO A 116 -4.46 -9.48 10.94
CA PRO A 116 -5.51 -9.00 10.05
C PRO A 116 -5.11 -9.04 8.59
N LYS A 117 -6.14 -9.04 7.74
CA LYS A 117 -5.97 -8.96 6.30
C LYS A 117 -5.49 -7.56 5.92
N VAL A 118 -4.60 -7.48 4.92
CA VAL A 118 -4.09 -6.20 4.41
C VAL A 118 -4.59 -5.96 2.99
N ALA A 119 -4.81 -4.68 2.68
CA ALA A 119 -5.26 -4.25 1.36
C ALA A 119 -4.11 -4.06 0.38
N GLY A 120 -2.89 -3.87 0.88
CA GLY A 120 -1.75 -3.58 0.03
C GLY A 120 -0.47 -3.37 0.81
N ILE A 121 0.49 -2.81 0.09
CA ILE A 121 1.83 -2.52 0.60
C ILE A 121 2.14 -1.07 0.27
N LEU A 122 2.52 -0.29 1.27
CA LEU A 122 2.92 1.11 1.12
C LEU A 122 4.43 1.14 0.95
N GLY A 123 4.88 1.59 -0.19
CA GLY A 123 6.29 1.52 -0.58
C GLY A 123 6.97 2.85 -0.80
N GLY A 124 8.15 2.79 -1.39
CA GLY A 124 9.06 3.92 -1.52
C GLY A 124 8.55 5.08 -2.35
N ASP A 125 7.65 4.84 -3.29
CA ASP A 125 7.07 5.91 -4.11
C ASP A 125 6.37 6.97 -3.24
N ILE A 126 5.58 6.53 -2.28
CA ILE A 126 4.89 7.43 -1.34
C ILE A 126 5.85 7.86 -0.22
N LEU A 127 6.59 6.93 0.33
CA LEU A 127 7.44 7.21 1.49
C LEU A 127 8.53 8.24 1.17
N PHE A 128 9.17 8.13 0.01
CA PHE A 128 10.20 9.08 -0.39
C PHE A 128 9.61 10.44 -0.74
N LYS A 129 8.55 10.46 -1.55
CA LYS A 129 7.92 11.71 -1.99
C LYS A 129 7.43 12.54 -0.80
N HIS A 130 6.99 11.90 0.26
CA HIS A 130 6.41 12.57 1.42
C HIS A 130 7.34 12.57 2.63
N SER A 131 8.65 12.37 2.40
CA SER A 131 9.69 12.50 3.43
C SER A 131 9.36 11.72 4.69
N ALA A 132 9.01 10.46 4.53
CA ALA A 132 8.54 9.61 5.61
C ALA A 132 9.58 9.47 6.72
N LYS A 133 9.10 9.55 7.96
CA LYS A 133 9.89 9.22 9.15
C LYS A 133 9.18 8.10 9.88
N ILE A 134 9.89 7.02 10.12
CA ILE A 134 9.36 5.84 10.80
C ILE A 134 9.99 5.77 12.18
N ASP A 135 9.15 5.86 13.21
CA ASP A 135 9.59 5.78 14.60
C ASP A 135 9.14 4.44 15.17
N TYR A 136 10.06 3.50 15.27
CA TYR A 136 9.78 2.18 15.82
C TYR A 136 9.52 2.21 17.32
N LYS A 137 10.12 3.16 18.02
CA LYS A 137 9.95 3.25 19.46
C LYS A 137 8.55 3.71 19.84
N ARG A 138 8.05 4.74 19.13
CA ARG A 138 6.72 5.29 19.39
C ARG A 138 5.65 4.70 18.48
N LEU A 139 6.03 3.88 17.51
CA LEU A 139 5.17 3.27 16.51
C LEU A 139 4.34 4.34 15.80
N LYS A 140 5.05 5.25 15.13
CA LYS A 140 4.44 6.33 14.37
C LYS A 140 5.12 6.53 13.04
N LEU A 141 4.31 6.84 12.03
CA LEU A 141 4.75 7.27 10.71
C LEU A 141 4.43 8.74 10.55
N THR A 142 5.41 9.55 10.17
CA THR A 142 5.20 10.96 9.85
C THR A 142 5.40 11.17 8.36
N LEU A 143 4.43 11.81 7.70
CA LEU A 143 4.51 12.18 6.29
C LEU A 143 4.36 13.68 6.16
N SER A 144 5.06 14.25 5.17
CA SER A 144 4.97 15.68 4.82
C SER A 144 4.24 15.85 3.48
N TYR A 145 3.37 16.87 3.39
CA TYR A 145 2.58 17.06 2.17
C TYR A 145 2.19 18.52 1.94
#